data_42065540f6811f7f873f1c682b34035c
#
_entry.id   42065540f6811f7f873f1c682b34035c
#
_cell.length_a   1.000
_cell.length_b   1.000
_cell.length_c   1.000
_cell.angle_alpha   90.00
_cell.angle_beta   90.00
_cell.angle_gamma   90.00
#
_symmetry.space_group_name_H-M   'P 1'
#
loop_
_entity.id
_entity.type
_entity.pdbx_description
1 polymer ?
#
loop_
_entity_poly.entity_id
_entity_poly.type
_entity_poly.pdbx_seq_one_letter_code
_entity_poly.pdbx_strand_id
1 'polypeptide(L)'
;MLLRLSEIDLSREGKFNVILSAEDAAWALNRGGPNRNPSKNHVADLRERMLRGEWVDWHDDPIMFNAEGRLVNGQHRMMALLGLSGVQIKACVRTMVSDSRLAATDTVRTRRVADNLAILHDIRASTFETASVAHWDRDNRTMRPARRQRGVPVWEYRQVVNDWPLEMELLSDFAKLRRPMVRVSGVGVALLVAAQNDLHKAREFFMALVNPASPCLQAQFLFRTLTENRRFYAAEGYDEQVLRFKYALTAFDCFQRQQPLTKWGKLRETLDD
;
A
#
# COMPACT_ATOMS: atom_id res chain seq x y z
N MET A 1 35.58 -5.71 -20.26
CA MET A 1 34.64 -6.44 -21.13
C MET A 1 33.24 -6.28 -20.52
N LEU A 2 32.25 -5.87 -21.31
CA LEU A 2 30.87 -5.79 -20.83
C LEU A 2 30.19 -7.13 -21.13
N LEU A 3 29.54 -7.70 -20.12
CA LEU A 3 28.82 -8.99 -20.21
C LEU A 3 27.43 -8.78 -20.79
N ARG A 4 26.80 -9.82 -21.31
CA ARG A 4 25.35 -9.88 -21.53
C ARG A 4 24.66 -10.36 -20.26
N LEU A 5 23.41 -10.00 -20.09
CA LEU A 5 22.66 -10.42 -18.90
C LEU A 5 22.55 -11.95 -18.79
N SER A 6 22.43 -12.64 -19.92
CA SER A 6 22.38 -14.11 -19.99
C SER A 6 23.69 -14.81 -19.59
N GLU A 7 24.79 -14.08 -19.53
CA GLU A 7 26.11 -14.62 -19.15
C GLU A 7 26.39 -14.52 -17.65
N ILE A 8 25.44 -13.87 -16.89
CA ILE A 8 25.58 -13.69 -15.45
C ILE A 8 24.97 -14.88 -14.71
N ASP A 9 25.76 -15.45 -13.82
CA ASP A 9 25.28 -16.43 -12.86
C ASP A 9 24.54 -15.71 -11.72
N LEU A 10 23.19 -15.77 -11.77
CA LEU A 10 22.33 -15.14 -10.76
C LEU A 10 22.40 -15.80 -9.37
N SER A 11 22.93 -17.02 -9.28
CA SER A 11 23.10 -17.74 -8.02
C SER A 11 24.35 -17.29 -7.25
N ARG A 12 25.21 -16.46 -7.86
CA ARG A 12 26.43 -15.93 -7.27
C ARG A 12 26.26 -14.47 -6.92
N GLU A 13 26.60 -14.08 -5.69
CA GLU A 13 26.61 -12.67 -5.29
C GLU A 13 27.64 -11.89 -6.12
N GLY A 14 27.20 -10.76 -6.71
CA GLY A 14 28.09 -9.94 -7.51
C GLY A 14 27.49 -8.61 -7.96
N LYS A 15 28.38 -7.78 -8.50
CA LYS A 15 28.08 -6.53 -9.20
C LYS A 15 28.71 -6.60 -10.59
N PHE A 16 27.90 -6.50 -11.63
CA PHE A 16 28.30 -6.70 -13.01
C PHE A 16 27.93 -5.49 -13.86
N ASN A 17 28.82 -5.08 -14.74
CA ASN A 17 28.52 -4.10 -15.78
C ASN A 17 28.11 -4.84 -17.05
N VAL A 18 26.94 -4.55 -17.58
CA VAL A 18 26.32 -5.28 -18.68
C VAL A 18 25.86 -4.35 -19.79
N ILE A 19 25.73 -4.92 -20.99
CA ILE A 19 24.95 -4.34 -22.08
C ILE A 19 23.60 -5.06 -22.08
N LEU A 20 22.52 -4.29 -22.06
CA LEU A 20 21.15 -4.79 -22.07
C LEU A 20 20.48 -4.45 -23.40
N SER A 21 19.77 -5.42 -23.96
CA SER A 21 18.91 -5.31 -25.14
C SER A 21 17.44 -5.48 -24.76
N ALA A 22 16.55 -5.35 -25.75
CA ALA A 22 15.13 -5.68 -25.57
C ALA A 22 14.88 -7.15 -25.18
N GLU A 23 15.74 -8.07 -25.68
CA GLU A 23 15.66 -9.50 -25.33
C GLU A 23 16.07 -9.74 -23.86
N ASP A 24 17.13 -9.06 -23.39
CA ASP A 24 17.53 -9.10 -21.98
C ASP A 24 16.43 -8.54 -21.09
N ALA A 25 15.76 -7.49 -21.54
CA ALA A 25 14.64 -6.90 -20.82
C ALA A 25 13.44 -7.87 -20.72
N ALA A 26 13.11 -8.57 -21.81
CA ALA A 26 12.06 -9.61 -21.80
C ALA A 26 12.44 -10.75 -20.85
N TRP A 27 13.68 -11.21 -20.90
CA TRP A 27 14.19 -12.27 -20.04
C TRP A 27 14.13 -11.88 -18.56
N ALA A 28 14.52 -10.65 -18.21
CA ALA A 28 14.48 -10.14 -16.84
C ALA A 28 13.05 -9.99 -16.33
N LEU A 29 12.13 -9.46 -17.16
CA LEU A 29 10.73 -9.27 -16.79
C LEU A 29 9.99 -10.60 -16.57
N ASN A 30 10.31 -11.65 -17.35
CA ASN A 30 9.77 -12.99 -17.14
C ASN A 30 10.21 -13.63 -15.81
N ARG A 31 11.28 -13.12 -15.20
CA ARG A 31 11.74 -13.46 -13.85
C ARG A 31 11.25 -12.49 -12.80
N GLY A 32 10.39 -11.56 -13.17
CA GLY A 32 9.77 -10.63 -12.22
C GLY A 32 8.92 -11.39 -11.23
N GLY A 33 9.16 -11.16 -9.94
CA GLY A 33 8.26 -11.56 -8.85
C GLY A 33 7.14 -10.55 -8.68
N PRO A 34 6.34 -10.68 -7.59
CA PRO A 34 5.39 -9.67 -7.18
C PRO A 34 6.09 -8.31 -7.08
N ASN A 35 5.65 -7.35 -7.85
CA ASN A 35 6.22 -6.01 -7.89
C ASN A 35 5.10 -4.98 -7.95
N ARG A 36 5.43 -3.69 -7.70
CA ARG A 36 4.45 -2.61 -7.80
C ARG A 36 3.92 -2.48 -9.23
N ASN A 37 2.68 -2.00 -9.36
CA ASN A 37 2.12 -1.69 -10.67
C ASN A 37 3.00 -0.62 -11.37
N PRO A 38 3.49 -0.87 -12.57
CA PRO A 38 4.37 0.05 -13.27
C PRO A 38 3.62 1.32 -13.68
N SER A 39 4.29 2.47 -13.52
CA SER A 39 3.77 3.75 -14.00
C SER A 39 3.99 3.86 -15.51
N LYS A 40 2.92 3.89 -16.28
CA LYS A 40 2.98 4.04 -17.75
C LYS A 40 3.72 5.31 -18.18
N ASN A 41 3.50 6.43 -17.48
CA ASN A 41 4.15 7.70 -17.79
C ASN A 41 5.66 7.63 -17.53
N HIS A 42 6.07 7.00 -16.42
CA HIS A 42 7.50 6.84 -16.11
C HIS A 42 8.21 5.91 -17.09
N VAL A 43 7.54 4.83 -17.54
CA VAL A 43 8.06 3.93 -18.57
C VAL A 43 8.22 4.68 -19.90
N ALA A 44 7.25 5.53 -20.28
CA ALA A 44 7.33 6.34 -21.51
C ALA A 44 8.48 7.36 -21.46
N ASP A 45 8.66 8.07 -20.34
CA ASP A 45 9.77 9.02 -20.13
C ASP A 45 11.14 8.31 -20.24
N LEU A 46 11.31 7.17 -19.59
CA LEU A 46 12.55 6.38 -19.68
C LEU A 46 12.82 5.90 -21.09
N ARG A 47 11.79 5.46 -21.82
CA ARG A 47 11.89 5.04 -23.22
C ARG A 47 12.38 6.17 -24.13
N GLU A 48 11.82 7.35 -23.95
CA GLU A 48 12.20 8.53 -24.73
C GLU A 48 13.65 8.94 -24.48
N ARG A 49 14.11 8.91 -23.22
CA ARG A 49 15.52 9.16 -22.87
C ARG A 49 16.47 8.13 -23.48
N MET A 50 16.10 6.84 -23.45
CA MET A 50 16.90 5.79 -24.11
C MET A 50 17.01 6.00 -25.61
N LEU A 51 15.91 6.40 -26.29
CA LEU A 51 15.90 6.71 -27.72
C LEU A 51 16.77 7.91 -28.09
N ARG A 52 16.83 8.93 -27.23
CA ARG A 52 17.67 10.11 -27.45
C ARG A 52 19.14 9.90 -27.11
N GLY A 53 19.52 8.70 -26.61
CA GLY A 53 20.86 8.46 -26.12
C GLY A 53 21.21 9.21 -24.82
N GLU A 54 20.20 9.72 -24.12
CA GLU A 54 20.35 10.43 -22.82
C GLU A 54 20.42 9.44 -21.64
N TRP A 55 20.58 8.16 -21.92
CA TRP A 55 20.76 7.15 -20.90
C TRP A 55 22.15 7.28 -20.27
N VAL A 56 22.16 7.52 -18.97
CA VAL A 56 23.39 7.52 -18.17
C VAL A 56 23.49 6.21 -17.44
N ASP A 57 24.69 5.60 -17.44
CA ASP A 57 24.97 4.37 -16.70
C ASP A 57 24.78 4.62 -15.20
N TRP A 58 23.73 4.05 -14.64
CA TRP A 58 23.35 4.25 -13.24
C TRP A 58 24.07 3.22 -12.35
N HIS A 59 25.31 3.49 -12.00
CA HIS A 59 26.04 2.67 -11.04
C HIS A 59 25.41 2.72 -9.63
N ASP A 60 24.72 3.80 -9.30
CA ASP A 60 24.11 4.05 -8.00
C ASP A 60 22.69 3.48 -7.89
N ASP A 61 22.03 3.18 -8.99
CA ASP A 61 20.73 2.50 -9.04
C ASP A 61 20.77 1.26 -9.92
N PRO A 62 21.41 0.16 -9.48
CA PRO A 62 21.56 -1.05 -10.26
C PRO A 62 20.23 -1.76 -10.50
N ILE A 63 20.18 -2.55 -11.56
CA ILE A 63 19.15 -3.58 -11.74
C ILE A 63 19.47 -4.71 -10.77
N MET A 64 18.48 -5.16 -9.98
CA MET A 64 18.74 -6.10 -8.89
C MET A 64 17.94 -7.38 -9.04
N PHE A 65 18.61 -8.49 -8.80
CA PHE A 65 18.03 -9.81 -8.67
C PHE A 65 18.26 -10.35 -7.25
N ASN A 66 17.24 -10.97 -6.66
CA ASN A 66 17.35 -11.58 -5.34
C ASN A 66 18.00 -12.99 -5.40
N ALA A 67 18.04 -13.70 -4.25
CA ALA A 67 18.62 -15.02 -4.14
C ALA A 67 17.92 -16.09 -5.00
N GLU A 68 16.63 -15.91 -5.27
CA GLU A 68 15.84 -16.78 -6.16
C GLU A 68 15.99 -16.40 -7.64
N GLY A 69 16.85 -15.44 -7.98
CA GLY A 69 17.04 -14.96 -9.35
C GLY A 69 15.86 -14.14 -9.88
N ARG A 70 15.00 -13.61 -9.02
CA ARG A 70 13.87 -12.76 -9.40
C ARG A 70 14.28 -11.30 -9.52
N LEU A 71 13.77 -10.62 -10.54
CA LEU A 71 13.96 -9.18 -10.71
C LEU A 71 13.21 -8.41 -9.62
N VAL A 72 13.95 -7.71 -8.76
CA VAL A 72 13.41 -6.97 -7.61
C VAL A 72 13.59 -5.46 -7.72
N ASN A 73 14.50 -4.97 -8.57
CA ASN A 73 14.63 -3.55 -8.94
C ASN A 73 14.95 -3.40 -10.42
N GLY A 74 14.47 -2.32 -11.05
CA GLY A 74 14.70 -2.01 -12.46
C GLY A 74 13.54 -2.34 -13.38
N GLN A 75 12.37 -2.77 -12.88
CA GLN A 75 11.20 -3.14 -13.68
C GLN A 75 10.82 -2.06 -14.71
N HIS A 76 10.70 -0.80 -14.32
CA HIS A 76 10.35 0.30 -15.25
C HIS A 76 11.38 0.45 -16.37
N ARG A 77 12.67 0.29 -16.05
CA ARG A 77 13.78 0.36 -17.04
C ARG A 77 13.70 -0.80 -18.03
N MET A 78 13.43 -2.01 -17.54
CA MET A 78 13.25 -3.17 -18.41
C MET A 78 11.99 -3.02 -19.28
N MET A 79 10.89 -2.53 -18.76
CA MET A 79 9.68 -2.25 -19.55
C MET A 79 9.90 -1.16 -20.61
N ALA A 80 10.69 -0.15 -20.30
CA ALA A 80 11.07 0.87 -21.27
C ALA A 80 11.93 0.28 -22.41
N LEU A 81 12.94 -0.50 -22.06
CA LEU A 81 13.87 -1.12 -23.03
C LEU A 81 13.19 -2.20 -23.88
N LEU A 82 12.27 -2.98 -23.32
CA LEU A 82 11.51 -4.02 -24.04
C LEU A 82 10.80 -3.47 -25.30
N GLY A 83 10.38 -2.21 -25.28
CA GLY A 83 9.72 -1.56 -26.43
C GLY A 83 10.67 -0.95 -27.46
N LEU A 84 11.99 -1.19 -27.35
CA LEU A 84 13.02 -0.53 -28.16
C LEU A 84 13.85 -1.55 -28.94
N SER A 85 13.42 -1.86 -30.17
CA SER A 85 14.19 -2.74 -31.07
C SER A 85 15.50 -2.05 -31.49
N GLY A 86 16.62 -2.78 -31.41
CA GLY A 86 17.93 -2.31 -31.82
C GLY A 86 18.64 -1.34 -30.87
N VAL A 87 18.00 -0.94 -29.78
CA VAL A 87 18.62 -0.10 -28.73
C VAL A 87 19.33 -0.97 -27.71
N GLN A 88 20.55 -0.60 -27.37
CA GLN A 88 21.30 -1.20 -26.27
C GLN A 88 21.69 -0.14 -25.26
N ILE A 89 21.58 -0.49 -23.96
CA ILE A 89 21.98 0.38 -22.86
C ILE A 89 23.02 -0.31 -21.99
N LYS A 90 23.95 0.47 -21.45
CA LYS A 90 24.84 -0.01 -20.40
C LYS A 90 24.13 0.09 -19.05
N ALA A 91 24.29 -0.90 -18.22
CA ALA A 91 23.69 -0.92 -16.88
C ALA A 91 24.58 -1.67 -15.89
N CYS A 92 24.37 -1.37 -14.62
CA CYS A 92 24.91 -2.14 -13.52
C CYS A 92 23.84 -3.14 -13.05
N VAL A 93 24.23 -4.40 -12.89
CA VAL A 93 23.39 -5.48 -12.33
C VAL A 93 23.98 -5.95 -11.02
N ARG A 94 23.15 -6.12 -10.01
CA ARG A 94 23.49 -6.81 -8.74
C ARG A 94 22.67 -8.06 -8.58
N THR A 95 23.32 -9.13 -8.14
CA THR A 95 22.72 -10.45 -7.91
C THR A 95 22.74 -10.79 -6.43
N MET A 96 21.92 -11.74 -6.02
CA MET A 96 21.81 -12.24 -4.65
C MET A 96 21.52 -11.12 -3.62
N VAL A 97 20.72 -10.13 -4.04
CA VAL A 97 20.41 -9.00 -3.14
C VAL A 97 19.45 -9.45 -2.05
N SER A 98 19.86 -9.31 -0.81
CA SER A 98 19.01 -9.63 0.35
C SER A 98 17.85 -8.66 0.50
N ASP A 99 16.73 -9.14 1.06
CA ASP A 99 15.52 -8.36 1.30
C ASP A 99 15.79 -7.12 2.17
N SER A 100 16.70 -7.20 3.13
CA SER A 100 17.12 -6.07 3.97
C SER A 100 17.84 -4.97 3.18
N ARG A 101 18.62 -5.34 2.17
CA ARG A 101 19.27 -4.39 1.25
C ARG A 101 18.27 -3.73 0.31
N LEU A 102 17.27 -4.47 -0.17
CA LEU A 102 16.20 -3.91 -1.00
C LEU A 102 15.42 -2.82 -0.29
N ALA A 103 15.13 -3.02 0.99
CA ALA A 103 14.45 -2.02 1.82
C ALA A 103 15.28 -0.74 2.02
N ALA A 104 16.62 -0.84 1.96
CA ALA A 104 17.54 0.28 2.18
C ALA A 104 17.92 1.06 0.90
N THR A 105 17.77 0.46 -0.29
CA THR A 105 18.32 1.01 -1.55
C THR A 105 17.36 1.90 -2.34
N ASP A 106 16.12 2.10 -1.91
CA ASP A 106 15.14 2.88 -2.68
C ASP A 106 15.33 4.40 -2.44
N THR A 107 16.42 4.96 -2.97
CA THR A 107 16.78 6.36 -2.80
C THR A 107 16.01 7.32 -3.71
N VAL A 108 15.46 6.85 -4.84
CA VAL A 108 14.82 7.72 -5.85
C VAL A 108 13.31 7.85 -5.63
N ARG A 109 12.66 6.81 -5.14
CA ARG A 109 11.25 6.85 -4.76
C ARG A 109 11.03 5.86 -3.63
N THR A 110 10.87 6.38 -2.43
CA THR A 110 10.58 5.57 -1.23
C THR A 110 9.46 4.58 -1.53
N ARG A 111 9.76 3.28 -1.45
CA ARG A 111 8.74 2.23 -1.60
C ARG A 111 7.71 2.38 -0.50
N ARG A 112 6.45 2.31 -0.88
CA ARG A 112 5.38 2.23 0.11
C ARG A 112 5.47 0.88 0.81
N VAL A 113 5.00 0.81 2.04
CA VAL A 113 4.92 -0.46 2.79
C VAL A 113 4.20 -1.54 1.98
N ALA A 114 3.12 -1.17 1.27
CA ALA A 114 2.38 -2.07 0.39
C ALA A 114 3.24 -2.67 -0.74
N ASP A 115 4.16 -1.87 -1.31
CA ASP A 115 5.07 -2.35 -2.37
C ASP A 115 6.08 -3.38 -1.78
N ASN A 116 6.62 -3.10 -0.59
CA ASN A 116 7.55 -4.01 0.09
C ASN A 116 6.86 -5.31 0.52
N LEU A 117 5.62 -5.25 1.00
CA LEU A 117 4.83 -6.42 1.34
C LEU A 117 4.59 -7.32 0.13
N ALA A 118 4.27 -6.74 -1.02
CA ALA A 118 4.07 -7.49 -2.25
C ALA A 118 5.36 -8.16 -2.75
N ILE A 119 6.50 -7.45 -2.69
CA ILE A 119 7.78 -7.92 -3.22
C ILE A 119 8.41 -8.99 -2.32
N LEU A 120 8.40 -8.75 -1.00
CA LEU A 120 9.15 -9.57 -0.05
C LEU A 120 8.34 -10.74 0.52
N HIS A 121 7.01 -10.63 0.50
CA HIS A 121 6.16 -11.56 1.24
C HIS A 121 4.94 -12.05 0.45
N ASP A 122 4.81 -11.66 -0.83
CA ASP A 122 3.64 -11.95 -1.68
C ASP A 122 2.30 -11.50 -1.06
N ILE A 123 2.35 -10.50 -0.18
CA ILE A 123 1.17 -9.93 0.49
C ILE A 123 0.71 -8.70 -0.30
N ARG A 124 -0.45 -8.79 -0.96
CA ARG A 124 -1.05 -7.66 -1.68
C ARG A 124 -1.89 -6.82 -0.73
N ALA A 125 -1.30 -5.77 -0.18
CA ALA A 125 -2.00 -4.80 0.65
C ALA A 125 -2.16 -3.46 -0.08
N SER A 126 -3.30 -2.80 0.09
CA SER A 126 -3.52 -1.43 -0.40
C SER A 126 -2.89 -0.40 0.55
N THR A 127 -2.73 0.84 0.07
CA THR A 127 -2.31 1.97 0.92
C THR A 127 -3.30 2.21 2.07
N PHE A 128 -4.59 1.94 1.84
CA PHE A 128 -5.63 2.03 2.87
C PHE A 128 -5.40 1.02 4.01
N GLU A 129 -5.15 -0.25 3.67
CA GLU A 129 -4.92 -1.31 4.65
C GLU A 129 -3.66 -1.03 5.48
N THR A 130 -2.55 -0.68 4.82
CA THR A 130 -1.29 -0.38 5.53
C THR A 130 -1.40 0.86 6.40
N ALA A 131 -2.14 1.90 5.98
CA ALA A 131 -2.41 3.07 6.79
C ALA A 131 -3.33 2.74 7.98
N SER A 132 -4.35 1.92 7.79
CA SER A 132 -5.24 1.50 8.89
C SER A 132 -4.46 0.73 9.96
N VAL A 133 -3.62 -0.22 9.58
CA VAL A 133 -2.77 -0.96 10.52
C VAL A 133 -1.78 -0.04 11.23
N ALA A 134 -1.18 0.94 10.54
CA ALA A 134 -0.26 1.90 11.14
C ALA A 134 -0.91 2.74 12.26
N HIS A 135 -2.19 3.05 12.10
CA HIS A 135 -2.96 3.86 13.05
C HIS A 135 -3.67 3.05 14.13
N TRP A 136 -3.72 1.73 14.00
CA TRP A 136 -4.43 0.87 14.94
C TRP A 136 -3.61 0.59 16.20
N ASP A 137 -4.16 0.98 17.34
CA ASP A 137 -3.67 0.54 18.66
C ASP A 137 -4.44 -0.70 19.09
N ARG A 138 -3.84 -1.85 18.89
CA ARG A 138 -4.45 -3.17 19.10
C ARG A 138 -4.78 -3.45 20.55
N ASP A 139 -3.88 -3.04 21.42
CA ASP A 139 -3.97 -3.35 22.85
C ASP A 139 -5.04 -2.51 23.53
N ASN A 140 -5.12 -1.23 23.15
CA ASN A 140 -6.11 -0.30 23.71
C ASN A 140 -7.40 -0.24 22.87
N ARG A 141 -7.51 -0.99 21.77
CA ARG A 141 -8.65 -1.00 20.85
C ARG A 141 -9.07 0.40 20.41
N THR A 142 -8.10 1.20 20.06
CA THR A 142 -8.30 2.60 19.68
C THR A 142 -7.43 2.99 18.51
N MET A 143 -7.46 4.27 18.16
CA MET A 143 -6.65 4.84 17.11
C MET A 143 -5.46 5.60 17.69
N ARG A 144 -4.24 5.28 17.26
CA ARG A 144 -3.05 6.06 17.56
C ARG A 144 -3.15 7.45 16.93
N PRO A 145 -2.88 8.53 17.65
CA PRO A 145 -2.87 9.88 17.06
C PRO A 145 -1.82 9.96 15.93
N ALA A 146 -2.13 10.71 14.90
CA ALA A 146 -1.24 10.93 13.76
C ALA A 146 -0.03 11.80 14.14
N ARG A 147 0.87 11.25 14.94
CA ARG A 147 2.22 11.82 15.01
C ARG A 147 2.89 11.48 13.68
N ARG A 148 3.63 12.44 13.05
CA ARG A 148 4.40 12.32 11.78
C ARG A 148 4.81 10.88 11.50
N GLN A 149 3.92 10.11 10.84
CA GLN A 149 4.01 8.67 10.87
C GLN A 149 4.95 8.20 9.79
N ARG A 150 6.02 7.58 10.22
CA ARG A 150 6.65 6.53 9.43
C ARG A 150 5.58 5.43 9.30
N GLY A 151 5.31 4.97 8.06
CA GLY A 151 4.35 3.88 7.85
C GLY A 151 4.67 2.65 8.70
N VAL A 152 3.71 1.77 8.88
CA VAL A 152 3.90 0.52 9.63
C VAL A 152 5.10 -0.27 9.06
N PRO A 153 6.04 -0.77 9.88
CA PRO A 153 7.09 -1.65 9.41
C PRO A 153 6.51 -2.93 8.78
N VAL A 154 7.16 -3.47 7.76
CA VAL A 154 6.71 -4.69 7.07
C VAL A 154 6.51 -5.87 8.02
N TRP A 155 7.44 -6.07 8.97
CA TRP A 155 7.36 -7.13 9.97
C TRP A 155 6.14 -6.98 10.88
N GLU A 156 5.82 -5.73 11.28
CA GLU A 156 4.66 -5.45 12.14
C GLU A 156 3.35 -5.72 11.39
N TYR A 157 3.26 -5.34 10.10
CA TYR A 157 2.09 -5.65 9.28
C TYR A 157 1.89 -7.17 9.15
N ARG A 158 2.95 -7.93 8.89
CA ARG A 158 2.89 -9.40 8.83
C ARG A 158 2.42 -10.01 10.14
N GLN A 159 2.94 -9.52 11.26
CA GLN A 159 2.50 -9.97 12.57
C GLN A 159 1.00 -9.74 12.74
N VAL A 160 0.48 -8.56 12.36
CA VAL A 160 -0.95 -8.28 12.40
C VAL A 160 -1.77 -9.24 11.54
N VAL A 161 -1.31 -9.53 10.31
CA VAL A 161 -1.99 -10.50 9.43
C VAL A 161 -2.04 -11.90 10.07
N ASN A 162 -0.99 -12.30 10.76
CA ASN A 162 -0.93 -13.61 11.42
C ASN A 162 -1.79 -13.66 12.70
N ASP A 163 -1.76 -12.59 13.49
CA ASP A 163 -2.44 -12.56 14.80
C ASP A 163 -3.95 -12.27 14.66
N TRP A 164 -4.34 -11.56 13.59
CA TRP A 164 -5.71 -11.06 13.35
C TRP A 164 -6.18 -11.36 11.90
N PRO A 165 -6.17 -12.63 11.47
CA PRO A 165 -6.41 -12.98 10.06
C PRO A 165 -7.83 -12.64 9.60
N LEU A 166 -8.84 -12.80 10.44
CA LEU A 166 -10.24 -12.56 10.08
C LEU A 166 -10.57 -11.05 9.98
N GLU A 167 -10.01 -10.25 10.89
CA GLU A 167 -10.12 -8.79 10.86
C GLU A 167 -9.43 -8.21 9.64
N MET A 168 -8.25 -8.75 9.31
CA MET A 168 -7.49 -8.34 8.13
C MET A 168 -8.17 -8.77 6.83
N GLU A 169 -8.80 -9.93 6.79
CA GLU A 169 -9.64 -10.34 5.67
C GLU A 169 -10.81 -9.37 5.46
N LEU A 170 -11.52 -9.01 6.53
CA LEU A 170 -12.62 -8.05 6.47
C LEU A 170 -12.13 -6.67 5.99
N LEU A 171 -10.98 -6.19 6.48
CA LEU A 171 -10.37 -4.94 6.04
C LEU A 171 -10.01 -4.99 4.55
N SER A 172 -9.47 -6.11 4.07
CA SER A 172 -9.12 -6.32 2.67
C SER A 172 -10.37 -6.36 1.77
N ASP A 173 -11.44 -7.02 2.20
CA ASP A 173 -12.72 -7.02 1.49
C ASP A 173 -13.29 -5.61 1.38
N PHE A 174 -13.28 -4.85 2.46
CA PHE A 174 -13.69 -3.44 2.46
C PHE A 174 -12.80 -2.59 1.55
N ALA A 175 -11.50 -2.84 1.52
CA ALA A 175 -10.55 -2.15 0.66
C ALA A 175 -10.81 -2.35 -0.86
N LYS A 176 -11.36 -3.50 -1.26
CA LYS A 176 -11.70 -3.80 -2.67
C LYS A 176 -12.90 -2.99 -3.17
N LEU A 177 -13.74 -2.48 -2.26
CA LEU A 177 -14.92 -1.70 -2.62
C LEU A 177 -14.50 -0.31 -3.12
N ARG A 178 -15.00 0.10 -4.29
CA ARG A 178 -14.60 1.35 -4.97
C ARG A 178 -15.33 2.58 -4.40
N ARG A 179 -15.10 2.90 -3.11
CA ARG A 179 -15.69 4.06 -2.42
C ARG A 179 -14.62 4.89 -1.73
N PRO A 180 -13.87 5.76 -2.45
CA PRO A 180 -12.71 6.46 -1.92
C PRO A 180 -13.02 7.35 -0.71
N MET A 181 -14.23 7.89 -0.60
CA MET A 181 -14.63 8.79 0.50
C MET A 181 -14.71 8.10 1.87
N VAL A 182 -14.94 6.79 1.89
CA VAL A 182 -14.99 5.99 3.13
C VAL A 182 -13.73 5.15 3.34
N ARG A 183 -12.87 5.05 2.33
CA ARG A 183 -11.58 4.34 2.39
C ARG A 183 -10.49 5.25 2.98
N VAL A 184 -10.67 5.65 4.21
CA VAL A 184 -9.74 6.48 4.97
C VAL A 184 -9.31 5.73 6.23
N SER A 185 -8.08 5.94 6.68
CA SER A 185 -7.50 5.11 7.75
C SER A 185 -8.32 5.14 9.05
N GLY A 186 -8.93 6.26 9.40
CA GLY A 186 -9.82 6.33 10.57
C GLY A 186 -11.00 5.36 10.51
N VAL A 187 -11.65 5.23 9.33
CA VAL A 187 -12.73 4.25 9.13
C VAL A 187 -12.19 2.82 9.16
N GLY A 188 -11.00 2.59 8.57
CA GLY A 188 -10.37 1.28 8.60
C GLY A 188 -10.00 0.83 10.02
N VAL A 189 -9.50 1.73 10.87
CA VAL A 189 -9.24 1.43 12.29
C VAL A 189 -10.55 1.13 13.03
N ALA A 190 -11.61 1.90 12.79
CA ALA A 190 -12.92 1.63 13.40
C ALA A 190 -13.47 0.25 13.02
N LEU A 191 -13.28 -0.16 11.76
CA LEU A 191 -13.62 -1.51 11.29
C LEU A 191 -12.85 -2.58 12.08
N LEU A 192 -11.52 -2.41 12.23
CA LEU A 192 -10.68 -3.37 12.96
C LEU A 192 -11.09 -3.46 14.45
N VAL A 193 -11.32 -2.33 15.11
CA VAL A 193 -11.78 -2.29 16.51
C VAL A 193 -13.18 -2.91 16.66
N ALA A 194 -14.09 -2.61 15.74
CA ALA A 194 -15.41 -3.22 15.73
C ALA A 194 -15.35 -4.73 15.54
N ALA A 195 -14.47 -5.21 14.63
CA ALA A 195 -14.29 -6.61 14.34
C ALA A 195 -13.69 -7.40 15.53
N GLN A 196 -12.78 -6.78 16.29
CA GLN A 196 -12.29 -7.37 17.55
C GLN A 196 -13.40 -7.61 18.58
N ASN A 197 -14.47 -6.82 18.55
CA ASN A 197 -15.60 -6.95 19.46
C ASN A 197 -16.65 -7.93 18.93
N ASP A 198 -17.02 -7.80 17.65
CA ASP A 198 -18.03 -8.65 16.98
C ASP A 198 -17.77 -8.62 15.47
N LEU A 199 -17.06 -9.60 14.97
CA LEU A 199 -16.68 -9.70 13.57
C LEU A 199 -17.90 -9.75 12.62
N HIS A 200 -18.96 -10.45 13.02
CA HIS A 200 -20.16 -10.62 12.19
C HIS A 200 -20.89 -9.29 12.03
N LYS A 201 -21.17 -8.60 13.13
CA LYS A 201 -21.83 -7.29 13.10
C LYS A 201 -20.97 -6.23 12.47
N ALA A 202 -19.63 -6.28 12.65
CA ALA A 202 -18.72 -5.38 11.95
C ALA A 202 -18.81 -5.58 10.44
N ARG A 203 -18.78 -6.83 9.96
CA ARG A 203 -18.95 -7.15 8.54
C ARG A 203 -20.26 -6.60 8.00
N GLU A 204 -21.37 -6.88 8.69
CA GLU A 204 -22.70 -6.40 8.29
C GLU A 204 -22.75 -4.86 8.19
N PHE A 205 -22.30 -4.16 9.22
CA PHE A 205 -22.34 -2.69 9.29
C PHE A 205 -21.43 -2.03 8.24
N PHE A 206 -20.17 -2.43 8.15
CA PHE A 206 -19.23 -1.79 7.23
C PHE A 206 -19.49 -2.13 5.76
N MET A 207 -20.06 -3.29 5.46
CA MET A 207 -20.55 -3.59 4.11
C MET A 207 -21.81 -2.78 3.77
N ALA A 208 -22.68 -2.53 4.76
CA ALA A 208 -23.83 -1.63 4.61
C ALA A 208 -23.38 -0.18 4.34
N LEU A 209 -22.30 0.28 4.95
CA LEU A 209 -21.74 1.64 4.77
C LEU A 209 -21.42 1.97 3.30
N VAL A 210 -20.99 0.99 2.53
CA VAL A 210 -20.61 1.17 1.12
C VAL A 210 -21.73 0.83 0.13
N ASN A 211 -22.85 0.30 0.63
CA ASN A 211 -24.03 -0.02 -0.17
C ASN A 211 -25.12 1.10 -0.02
N PRO A 212 -25.33 1.94 -1.05
CA PRO A 212 -26.34 3.01 -1.00
C PRO A 212 -27.76 2.53 -0.77
N ALA A 213 -28.08 1.29 -1.15
CA ALA A 213 -29.39 0.67 -1.00
C ALA A 213 -29.55 -0.08 0.34
N SER A 214 -28.57 -0.01 1.22
CA SER A 214 -28.65 -0.68 2.52
C SER A 214 -29.79 -0.11 3.37
N PRO A 215 -30.58 -0.94 4.04
CA PRO A 215 -31.59 -0.48 5.01
C PRO A 215 -30.99 0.02 6.33
N CYS A 216 -29.67 -0.13 6.54
CA CYS A 216 -28.98 0.28 7.77
C CYS A 216 -28.91 1.81 7.86
N LEU A 217 -29.80 2.43 8.63
CA LEU A 217 -29.89 3.89 8.79
C LEU A 217 -28.63 4.50 9.39
N GLN A 218 -27.97 3.83 10.35
CA GLN A 218 -26.74 4.28 10.99
C GLN A 218 -25.60 4.34 9.98
N ALA A 219 -25.48 3.33 9.12
CA ALA A 219 -24.48 3.30 8.05
C ALA A 219 -24.73 4.39 7.00
N GLN A 220 -25.98 4.60 6.60
CA GLN A 220 -26.36 5.69 5.68
C GLN A 220 -26.05 7.06 6.27
N PHE A 221 -26.35 7.27 7.56
CA PHE A 221 -26.07 8.54 8.24
C PHE A 221 -24.57 8.81 8.32
N LEU A 222 -23.77 7.80 8.69
CA LEU A 222 -22.31 7.88 8.66
C LEU A 222 -21.79 8.18 7.24
N PHE A 223 -22.28 7.48 6.23
CA PHE A 223 -21.86 7.70 4.84
C PHE A 223 -22.09 9.16 4.41
N ARG A 224 -23.25 9.72 4.67
CA ARG A 224 -23.55 11.14 4.39
C ARG A 224 -22.57 12.06 5.13
N THR A 225 -22.35 11.83 6.42
CA THR A 225 -21.40 12.61 7.21
C THR A 225 -20.00 12.60 6.60
N LEU A 226 -19.49 11.43 6.20
CA LEU A 226 -18.17 11.29 5.61
C LEU A 226 -18.05 11.93 4.22
N THR A 227 -19.16 12.05 3.47
CA THR A 227 -19.16 12.56 2.10
C THR A 227 -19.50 14.04 2.00
N GLU A 228 -20.40 14.55 2.83
CA GLU A 228 -20.96 15.90 2.73
C GLU A 228 -20.19 16.94 3.55
N ASN A 229 -19.56 16.55 4.66
CA ASN A 229 -18.96 17.48 5.63
C ASN A 229 -17.44 17.69 5.47
N ARG A 230 -16.93 17.85 4.25
CA ARG A 230 -15.49 18.13 4.03
C ARG A 230 -14.95 19.35 4.77
N ARG A 231 -15.78 20.39 4.98
CA ARG A 231 -15.36 21.65 5.64
C ARG A 231 -15.36 21.56 7.16
N PHE A 232 -16.09 20.62 7.75
CA PHE A 232 -16.25 20.50 9.19
C PHE A 232 -14.95 20.06 9.88
N TYR A 233 -14.16 19.25 9.19
CA TYR A 233 -12.92 18.68 9.73
C TYR A 233 -11.73 19.64 9.73
N ALA A 234 -11.71 20.61 8.81
CA ALA A 234 -10.59 21.55 8.67
C ALA A 234 -10.63 22.71 9.68
N ALA A 235 -11.78 22.97 10.32
CA ALA A 235 -12.00 24.17 11.13
C ALA A 235 -11.66 24.02 12.62
N GLU A 236 -11.47 22.80 13.12
CA GLU A 236 -11.40 22.55 14.57
C GLU A 236 -10.03 22.08 15.10
N GLY A 237 -8.99 22.02 14.26
CA GLY A 237 -7.63 21.64 14.72
C GLY A 237 -7.46 20.17 15.12
N TYR A 238 -8.51 19.36 14.98
CA TYR A 238 -8.49 17.93 15.27
C TYR A 238 -7.88 17.13 14.10
N ASP A 239 -7.20 16.02 14.44
CA ASP A 239 -6.80 15.04 13.43
C ASP A 239 -8.06 14.46 12.77
N GLU A 240 -8.22 14.78 11.48
CA GLU A 240 -9.37 14.33 10.67
C GLU A 240 -9.57 12.81 10.74
N GLN A 241 -8.50 12.04 10.84
CA GLN A 241 -8.60 10.58 10.91
C GLN A 241 -9.15 10.10 12.25
N VAL A 242 -8.79 10.78 13.34
CA VAL A 242 -9.32 10.49 14.68
C VAL A 242 -10.81 10.79 14.74
N LEU A 243 -11.26 11.90 14.17
CA LEU A 243 -12.71 12.21 14.08
C LEU A 243 -13.47 11.17 13.26
N ARG A 244 -12.94 10.78 12.12
CA ARG A 244 -13.56 9.74 11.27
C ARG A 244 -13.62 8.39 11.98
N PHE A 245 -12.60 8.04 12.74
CA PHE A 245 -12.59 6.86 13.62
C PHE A 245 -13.72 6.93 14.65
N LYS A 246 -13.81 8.03 15.41
CA LYS A 246 -14.84 8.21 16.45
C LYS A 246 -16.26 8.16 15.87
N TYR A 247 -16.50 8.83 14.75
CA TYR A 247 -17.81 8.77 14.08
C TYR A 247 -18.16 7.36 13.61
N ALA A 248 -17.23 6.66 13.03
CA ALA A 248 -17.48 5.31 12.54
C ALA A 248 -17.75 4.34 13.69
N LEU A 249 -17.01 4.44 14.79
CA LEU A 249 -17.20 3.59 15.97
C LEU A 249 -18.53 3.90 16.66
N THR A 250 -18.89 5.20 16.83
CA THR A 250 -20.17 5.59 17.41
C THR A 250 -21.36 5.10 16.57
N ALA A 251 -21.26 5.21 15.24
CA ALA A 251 -22.32 4.70 14.37
C ALA A 251 -22.46 3.17 14.47
N PHE A 252 -21.35 2.46 14.59
CA PHE A 252 -21.34 1.02 14.82
C PHE A 252 -21.97 0.66 16.19
N ASP A 253 -21.64 1.37 17.27
CA ASP A 253 -22.23 1.15 18.58
C ASP A 253 -23.75 1.37 18.56
N CYS A 254 -24.24 2.42 17.90
CA CYS A 254 -25.67 2.66 17.70
C CYS A 254 -26.32 1.51 16.91
N PHE A 255 -25.65 1.00 15.88
CA PHE A 255 -26.11 -0.15 15.12
C PHE A 255 -26.21 -1.41 15.99
N GLN A 256 -25.18 -1.72 16.77
CA GLN A 256 -25.18 -2.88 17.68
C GLN A 256 -26.31 -2.84 18.70
N ARG A 257 -26.60 -1.64 19.23
CA ARG A 257 -27.68 -1.42 20.23
C ARG A 257 -29.04 -1.19 19.59
N GLN A 258 -29.16 -1.25 18.27
CA GLN A 258 -30.37 -0.94 17.51
C GLN A 258 -30.94 0.46 17.83
N GLN A 259 -30.09 1.41 18.16
CA GLN A 259 -30.47 2.78 18.50
C GLN A 259 -30.44 3.68 17.25
N PRO A 260 -31.36 4.62 17.09
CA PRO A 260 -31.33 5.57 16.00
C PRO A 260 -30.16 6.54 16.17
N LEU A 261 -29.45 6.80 15.05
CA LEU A 261 -28.40 7.82 14.98
C LEU A 261 -28.93 9.00 14.17
N THR A 262 -29.35 10.06 14.84
CA THR A 262 -29.97 11.25 14.21
C THR A 262 -29.08 12.49 14.27
N LYS A 263 -28.11 12.55 15.18
CA LYS A 263 -27.18 13.66 15.36
C LYS A 263 -25.90 13.23 16.09
N TRP A 264 -24.82 13.98 15.90
CA TRP A 264 -23.52 13.76 16.54
C TRP A 264 -23.32 14.53 17.86
N GLY A 265 -24.41 15.02 18.48
CA GLY A 265 -24.38 16.03 19.54
C GLY A 265 -23.64 15.69 20.84
N LYS A 266 -23.32 14.41 21.11
CA LYS A 266 -22.55 14.00 22.30
C LYS A 266 -21.06 13.71 22.05
N LEU A 267 -20.64 13.65 20.82
CA LEU A 267 -19.22 13.36 20.50
C LEU A 267 -18.27 14.51 20.85
N ARG A 268 -18.81 15.74 21.01
CA ARG A 268 -18.03 16.90 21.43
C ARG A 268 -17.63 16.84 22.91
N GLU A 269 -18.46 16.25 23.76
CA GLU A 269 -18.24 16.18 25.23
C GLU A 269 -17.22 15.09 25.62
N THR A 270 -17.04 14.05 24.80
CA THR A 270 -16.09 12.93 25.05
C THR A 270 -14.74 13.13 24.38
N LEU A 271 -14.50 14.28 23.76
CA LEU A 271 -13.22 14.59 23.09
C LEU A 271 -12.23 15.27 24.03
N ASP A 272 -12.67 15.80 25.17
CA ASP A 272 -11.87 16.57 26.12
C ASP A 272 -11.41 15.73 27.35
N ASP A 273 -11.82 14.46 27.47
CA ASP A 273 -11.32 13.47 28.41
C ASP A 273 -10.32 12.50 27.73
#